data_67a5e1c769b8542f2167ca0dfbc0b201
#
_entry.id   67a5e1c769b8542f2167ca0dfbc0b201
#
_cell.length_a   1.000
_cell.length_b   1.000
_cell.length_c   1.000
_cell.angle_alpha   90.00
_cell.angle_beta   90.00
_cell.angle_gamma   90.00
#
_symmetry.space_group_name_H-M   'P 1'
#
loop_
_entity.id
_entity.type
_entity.pdbx_description
1 polymer ?
#
loop_
_entity_poly.entity_id
_entity_poly.type
_entity_poly.pdbx_seq_one_letter_code
_entity_poly.pdbx_strand_id
1 'polypeptide(L)'
;MKRFYIILVMCALTLSFSKDMKAQIVKSEAFFGINLSQVDADGTIGYKRFGLHGGLGAIVPVYSQGTFDIDFNLEVAFNQRGSHDRNNVCYYYDSNGDGTLDNYRYGSYDLYMTYLEVPVLIYFSDKQIYSLGLGASYGRLVGLREYECGERTDITLNTGYENGGYKLSDWCFLAEGKIRLHERWKLGIRFQHSLFSIRKRYDLKELMDNLGLSNDLTPEEIAELSPNRRPYQKNNNISIRVIYVINEERSNYLSDEYQFTGDNPKIKQKSIDKKLNKLRKQREKAEKKAEKSLNY
;
A
#
# COMPACT_ATOMS: atom_id res chain seq x y z
N MET A 1 -9.42 -9.40 -34.83
CA MET A 1 -8.94 -8.20 -35.53
C MET A 1 -9.06 -6.94 -34.68
N LYS A 2 -10.21 -6.58 -34.04
CA LYS A 2 -10.34 -5.35 -33.23
C LYS A 2 -9.29 -5.22 -32.09
N ARG A 3 -8.94 -6.29 -31.40
CA ARG A 3 -7.93 -6.29 -30.31
C ARG A 3 -6.51 -6.02 -30.82
N PHE A 4 -6.18 -6.44 -32.03
CA PHE A 4 -4.88 -6.20 -32.64
C PHE A 4 -4.70 -4.71 -33.02
N TYR A 5 -5.74 -4.06 -33.51
CA TYR A 5 -5.73 -2.61 -33.80
C TYR A 5 -5.54 -1.77 -32.53
N ILE A 6 -6.13 -2.17 -31.40
CA ILE A 6 -5.97 -1.46 -30.12
C ILE A 6 -4.51 -1.53 -29.65
N ILE A 7 -3.87 -2.70 -29.75
CA ILE A 7 -2.45 -2.88 -29.40
C ILE A 7 -1.56 -2.05 -30.32
N LEU A 8 -1.85 -2.05 -31.63
CA LEU A 8 -1.09 -1.30 -32.63
C LEU A 8 -1.22 0.22 -32.44
N VAL A 9 -2.40 0.71 -32.08
CA VAL A 9 -2.65 2.12 -31.75
C VAL A 9 -1.94 2.50 -30.44
N MET A 10 -1.96 1.65 -29.43
CA MET A 10 -1.20 1.88 -28.19
C MET A 10 0.31 1.92 -28.44
N CYS A 11 0.85 0.99 -29.25
CA CYS A 11 2.27 1.03 -29.64
C CYS A 11 2.61 2.27 -30.46
N ALA A 12 1.75 2.71 -31.37
CA ALA A 12 1.95 3.93 -32.15
C ALA A 12 1.90 5.21 -31.28
N LEU A 13 1.02 5.25 -30.29
CA LEU A 13 0.96 6.33 -29.30
C LEU A 13 2.23 6.38 -28.44
N THR A 14 2.75 5.23 -27.98
CA THR A 14 4.00 5.21 -27.20
C THR A 14 5.21 5.65 -28.01
N LEU A 15 5.27 5.34 -29.31
CA LEU A 15 6.34 5.79 -30.23
C LEU A 15 6.24 7.28 -30.56
N SER A 16 5.06 7.89 -30.50
CA SER A 16 4.87 9.32 -30.78
C SER A 16 5.40 10.24 -29.66
N PHE A 17 5.50 9.74 -28.43
CA PHE A 17 6.06 10.47 -27.30
C PHE A 17 7.60 10.45 -27.20
N SER A 18 8.29 9.77 -28.12
CA SER A 18 9.74 9.54 -28.03
C SER A 18 10.65 10.66 -28.56
N LYS A 19 10.13 11.82 -28.97
CA LYS A 19 10.91 12.83 -29.69
C LYS A 19 11.92 13.63 -28.88
N ASP A 20 11.88 13.65 -27.53
CA ASP A 20 12.81 14.40 -26.68
C ASP A 20 13.20 13.67 -25.39
N MET A 21 13.18 12.35 -25.39
CA MET A 21 13.65 11.58 -24.24
C MET A 21 15.19 11.62 -24.17
N LYS A 22 15.74 12.58 -23.41
CA LYS A 22 17.05 12.38 -22.77
C LYS A 22 16.95 11.03 -22.05
N ALA A 23 17.97 10.17 -22.17
CA ALA A 23 17.95 8.85 -21.55
C ALA A 23 17.56 9.00 -20.08
N GLN A 24 16.31 8.72 -19.77
CA GLN A 24 15.80 8.79 -18.41
C GLN A 24 16.39 7.60 -17.65
N ILE A 25 17.17 7.90 -16.63
CA ILE A 25 17.74 6.84 -15.79
C ILE A 25 16.59 6.25 -14.98
N VAL A 26 16.17 5.03 -15.34
CA VAL A 26 15.20 4.26 -14.55
C VAL A 26 15.85 3.90 -13.24
N LYS A 27 15.23 4.28 -12.13
CA LYS A 27 15.67 3.89 -10.78
C LYS A 27 14.95 2.61 -10.39
N SER A 28 15.63 1.74 -9.68
CA SER A 28 15.05 0.52 -9.12
C SER A 28 14.83 0.69 -7.62
N GLU A 29 13.75 0.14 -7.09
CA GLU A 29 13.49 0.12 -5.66
C GLU A 29 13.20 -1.30 -5.18
N ALA A 30 13.62 -1.59 -3.95
CA ALA A 30 13.22 -2.77 -3.21
C ALA A 30 12.53 -2.31 -1.93
N PHE A 31 11.45 -2.96 -1.55
CA PHE A 31 10.72 -2.59 -0.35
C PHE A 31 10.26 -3.82 0.43
N PHE A 32 10.17 -3.61 1.73
CA PHE A 32 9.63 -4.58 2.67
C PHE A 32 8.85 -3.86 3.76
N GLY A 33 7.80 -4.48 4.27
CA GLY A 33 6.97 -3.89 5.29
C GLY A 33 5.94 -4.85 5.88
N ILE A 34 5.08 -4.27 6.69
CA ILE A 34 3.97 -4.95 7.33
C ILE A 34 2.65 -4.35 6.86
N ASN A 35 1.63 -5.21 6.76
CA ASN A 35 0.25 -4.83 6.53
C ASN A 35 -0.57 -4.96 7.79
N LEU A 36 -1.46 -4.00 7.96
CA LEU A 36 -2.61 -4.06 8.84
C LEU A 36 -3.84 -4.15 7.94
N SER A 37 -4.59 -5.23 7.99
CA SER A 37 -5.70 -5.47 7.07
C SER A 37 -7.00 -5.86 7.77
N GLN A 38 -8.08 -5.56 7.07
CA GLN A 38 -9.44 -6.01 7.37
C GLN A 38 -10.13 -6.36 6.05
N VAL A 39 -11.21 -7.13 6.15
CA VAL A 39 -12.14 -7.34 5.04
C VAL A 39 -13.43 -6.65 5.43
N ASP A 40 -13.84 -5.67 4.63
CA ASP A 40 -15.09 -4.96 4.87
C ASP A 40 -16.27 -5.92 4.60
N ALA A 41 -17.29 -5.84 5.45
CA ALA A 41 -18.52 -6.66 5.36
C ALA A 41 -18.35 -8.17 5.67
N ASP A 42 -17.28 -8.58 6.34
CA ASP A 42 -17.12 -9.94 6.85
C ASP A 42 -17.67 -10.15 8.28
N GLY A 43 -18.16 -9.08 8.90
CA GLY A 43 -18.62 -9.05 10.29
C GLY A 43 -17.56 -8.67 11.30
N THR A 44 -16.30 -8.52 10.87
CA THR A 44 -15.20 -8.06 11.71
C THR A 44 -14.98 -6.56 11.56
N ILE A 45 -14.57 -5.89 12.64
CA ILE A 45 -14.27 -4.46 12.63
C ILE A 45 -12.84 -4.23 13.09
N GLY A 46 -12.11 -3.43 12.30
CA GLY A 46 -10.75 -2.97 12.60
C GLY A 46 -9.65 -3.78 11.93
N TYR A 47 -8.50 -3.13 11.77
CA TYR A 47 -7.29 -3.68 11.14
C TYR A 47 -6.54 -4.64 12.07
N LYS A 48 -7.16 -5.76 12.41
CA LYS A 48 -6.63 -6.73 13.39
C LYS A 48 -5.71 -7.78 12.77
N ARG A 49 -5.68 -7.89 11.44
CA ARG A 49 -4.86 -8.87 10.74
C ARG A 49 -3.53 -8.27 10.33
N PHE A 50 -2.44 -8.86 10.85
CA PHE A 50 -1.08 -8.56 10.43
C PHE A 50 -0.67 -9.45 9.25
N GLY A 51 0.03 -8.87 8.28
CA GLY A 51 0.58 -9.57 7.13
C GLY A 51 1.93 -8.97 6.71
N LEU A 52 2.64 -9.69 5.84
CA LEU A 52 3.88 -9.20 5.23
C LEU A 52 3.58 -8.58 3.88
N HIS A 53 4.36 -7.55 3.55
CA HIS A 53 4.31 -6.85 2.27
C HIS A 53 5.73 -6.61 1.78
N GLY A 54 6.04 -6.95 0.54
CA GLY A 54 7.38 -6.71 -0.01
C GLY A 54 7.44 -6.93 -1.50
N GLY A 55 8.45 -6.34 -2.14
CA GLY A 55 8.59 -6.43 -3.59
C GLY A 55 9.71 -5.60 -4.16
N LEU A 56 9.66 -5.48 -5.47
CA LEU A 56 10.60 -4.70 -6.28
C LEU A 56 9.81 -3.71 -7.14
N GLY A 57 10.41 -2.58 -7.45
CA GLY A 57 9.79 -1.56 -8.28
C GLY A 57 10.78 -0.89 -9.22
N ALA A 58 10.24 -0.28 -10.26
CA ALA A 58 10.94 0.57 -11.20
C ALA A 58 10.31 1.96 -11.18
N ILE A 59 11.13 2.97 -10.97
CA ILE A 59 10.74 4.38 -10.93
C ILE A 59 11.24 5.03 -12.22
N VAL A 60 10.32 5.58 -12.99
CA VAL A 60 10.61 6.32 -14.21
C VAL A 60 10.32 7.80 -13.95
N PRO A 61 11.34 8.67 -13.86
CA PRO A 61 11.11 10.11 -13.77
C PRO A 61 10.42 10.61 -15.04
N VAL A 62 9.26 11.26 -14.88
CA VAL A 62 8.48 11.80 -16.02
C VAL A 62 8.73 13.28 -16.19
N TYR A 63 8.82 14.00 -15.07
CA TYR A 63 9.02 15.42 -15.06
C TYR A 63 9.85 15.83 -13.84
N SER A 64 10.79 16.74 -14.03
CA SER A 64 11.60 17.31 -12.94
C SER A 64 11.90 18.77 -13.24
N GLN A 65 11.42 19.67 -12.37
CA GLN A 65 11.70 21.10 -12.47
C GLN A 65 11.84 21.72 -11.07
N GLY A 66 13.03 22.24 -10.79
CA GLY A 66 13.32 22.87 -9.50
C GLY A 66 13.25 21.87 -8.36
N THR A 67 12.28 22.04 -7.45
CA THR A 67 12.06 21.17 -6.29
C THR A 67 10.98 20.11 -6.52
N PHE A 68 10.26 20.21 -7.64
CA PHE A 68 9.10 19.39 -7.93
C PHE A 68 9.40 18.32 -8.97
N ASP A 69 9.13 17.06 -8.62
CA ASP A 69 9.32 15.91 -9.49
C ASP A 69 8.00 15.13 -9.64
N ILE A 70 7.77 14.56 -10.82
CA ILE A 70 6.70 13.60 -11.09
C ILE A 70 7.35 12.31 -11.55
N ASP A 71 7.10 11.24 -10.81
CA ASP A 71 7.63 9.91 -11.09
C ASP A 71 6.49 8.93 -11.38
N PHE A 72 6.67 8.10 -12.39
CA PHE A 72 5.84 6.92 -12.63
C PHE A 72 6.51 5.72 -11.97
N ASN A 73 5.75 4.94 -11.19
CA ASN A 73 6.26 3.77 -10.49
C ASN A 73 5.46 2.52 -10.87
N LEU A 74 6.18 1.48 -11.26
CA LEU A 74 5.65 0.14 -11.51
C LEU A 74 6.29 -0.84 -10.54
N GLU A 75 5.49 -1.56 -9.78
CA GLU A 75 5.96 -2.51 -8.78
C GLU A 75 5.49 -3.94 -9.10
N VAL A 76 6.21 -4.92 -8.54
CA VAL A 76 5.75 -6.31 -8.38
C VAL A 76 5.87 -6.63 -6.89
N ALA A 77 4.75 -6.97 -6.28
CA ALA A 77 4.63 -7.09 -4.85
C ALA A 77 4.00 -8.42 -4.42
N PHE A 78 4.53 -8.96 -3.33
CA PHE A 78 3.89 -9.97 -2.50
C PHE A 78 3.15 -9.25 -1.38
N ASN A 79 1.90 -9.62 -1.15
CA ASN A 79 1.05 -8.92 -0.19
C ASN A 79 0.15 -9.91 0.56
N GLN A 80 0.32 -10.02 1.87
CA GLN A 80 -0.54 -10.80 2.75
C GLN A 80 -1.60 -9.90 3.37
N ARG A 81 -2.85 -10.30 3.22
CA ARG A 81 -4.04 -9.63 3.73
C ARG A 81 -4.97 -10.60 4.41
N GLY A 82 -6.04 -10.10 4.97
CA GLY A 82 -7.09 -10.92 5.55
C GLY A 82 -7.86 -10.20 6.64
N SER A 83 -8.49 -10.99 7.47
CA SER A 83 -9.30 -10.54 8.59
C SER A 83 -9.07 -11.44 9.80
N HIS A 84 -9.26 -10.89 11.01
CA HIS A 84 -9.17 -11.61 12.27
C HIS A 84 -10.19 -11.08 13.26
N ASP A 85 -10.94 -11.96 13.85
CA ASP A 85 -11.80 -11.66 15.00
C ASP A 85 -11.73 -12.77 16.03
N ARG A 86 -11.67 -12.38 17.30
CA ARG A 86 -11.66 -13.33 18.43
C ARG A 86 -13.06 -13.68 18.93
N ASN A 87 -14.03 -12.84 18.65
CA ASN A 87 -15.38 -12.92 19.18
C ASN A 87 -16.41 -13.14 18.09
N ASN A 88 -16.11 -14.01 17.13
CA ASN A 88 -17.07 -14.41 16.11
C ASN A 88 -18.07 -15.40 16.70
N VAL A 89 -19.35 -15.25 16.37
CA VAL A 89 -20.38 -16.22 16.75
C VAL A 89 -20.20 -17.47 15.87
N CYS A 90 -19.92 -18.58 16.50
CA CYS A 90 -19.59 -19.83 15.82
C CYS A 90 -20.79 -20.68 15.51
N TYR A 91 -21.62 -20.91 16.49
CA TYR A 91 -22.85 -21.69 16.34
C TYR A 91 -23.83 -21.35 17.45
N TYR A 92 -25.07 -21.53 17.12
CA TYR A 92 -26.16 -21.48 18.06
C TYR A 92 -26.50 -22.91 18.49
N TYR A 93 -26.90 -23.08 19.73
CA TYR A 93 -27.32 -24.36 20.25
C TYR A 93 -28.52 -24.21 21.18
N ASP A 94 -29.33 -25.24 21.22
CA ASP A 94 -30.46 -25.37 22.14
C ASP A 94 -29.92 -25.81 23.50
N SER A 95 -29.99 -24.90 24.49
CA SER A 95 -29.54 -25.19 25.86
C SER A 95 -30.57 -25.92 26.70
N ASN A 96 -31.85 -25.84 26.33
CA ASN A 96 -32.98 -26.32 27.10
C ASN A 96 -33.61 -27.59 26.53
N GLY A 97 -33.26 -27.95 25.28
CA GLY A 97 -33.82 -29.14 24.59
C GLY A 97 -35.24 -28.93 24.10
N ASP A 98 -35.70 -27.72 23.93
CA ASP A 98 -37.06 -27.38 23.48
C ASP A 98 -37.16 -27.21 21.95
N GLY A 99 -36.06 -27.38 21.23
CA GLY A 99 -35.97 -27.24 19.78
C GLY A 99 -35.69 -25.79 19.31
N THR A 100 -35.56 -24.84 20.24
CA THR A 100 -35.17 -23.47 19.92
C THR A 100 -33.69 -23.23 20.19
N LEU A 101 -33.01 -22.50 19.27
CA LEU A 101 -31.61 -22.13 19.43
C LEU A 101 -31.51 -20.87 20.30
N ASP A 102 -31.36 -21.05 21.60
CA ASP A 102 -31.42 -19.99 22.62
C ASP A 102 -30.06 -19.54 23.13
N ASN A 103 -29.00 -20.22 22.73
CA ASN A 103 -27.65 -19.90 23.18
C ASN A 103 -26.64 -19.94 22.02
N TYR A 104 -25.48 -19.26 22.19
CA TYR A 104 -24.45 -19.22 21.18
C TYR A 104 -23.05 -19.38 21.78
N ARG A 105 -22.13 -19.89 20.98
CA ARG A 105 -20.72 -20.01 21.35
C ARG A 105 -19.86 -19.09 20.50
N TYR A 106 -18.99 -18.35 21.18
CA TYR A 106 -17.96 -17.55 20.52
C TYR A 106 -16.73 -18.38 20.17
N GLY A 107 -16.08 -18.03 19.09
CA GLY A 107 -14.80 -18.56 18.67
C GLY A 107 -14.03 -17.55 17.82
N SER A 108 -12.87 -17.96 17.30
CA SER A 108 -12.07 -17.11 16.43
C SER A 108 -12.48 -17.26 14.97
N TYR A 109 -12.39 -16.14 14.23
CA TYR A 109 -12.42 -16.12 12.78
C TYR A 109 -11.07 -15.64 12.26
N ASP A 110 -10.46 -16.40 11.36
CA ASP A 110 -9.16 -16.11 10.77
C ASP A 110 -9.19 -16.32 9.27
N LEU A 111 -8.97 -15.24 8.52
CA LEU A 111 -8.84 -15.26 7.08
C LEU A 111 -7.42 -14.84 6.67
N TYR A 112 -6.78 -15.69 5.87
CA TYR A 112 -5.44 -15.49 5.33
C TYR A 112 -5.50 -15.50 3.81
N MET A 113 -5.16 -14.39 3.21
CA MET A 113 -5.08 -14.24 1.75
C MET A 113 -3.68 -13.78 1.37
N THR A 114 -3.12 -14.40 0.34
CA THR A 114 -1.82 -14.02 -0.23
C THR A 114 -2.00 -13.63 -1.68
N TYR A 115 -1.58 -12.42 -2.02
CA TYR A 115 -1.65 -11.87 -3.36
C TYR A 115 -0.27 -11.66 -3.95
N LEU A 116 -0.14 -11.91 -5.26
CA LEU A 116 0.89 -11.32 -6.11
C LEU A 116 0.26 -10.15 -6.84
N GLU A 117 0.87 -8.97 -6.74
CA GLU A 117 0.29 -7.71 -7.21
C GLU A 117 1.23 -6.98 -8.15
N VAL A 118 0.61 -6.21 -9.04
CA VAL A 118 1.29 -5.25 -9.92
C VAL A 118 0.70 -3.86 -9.63
N PRO A 119 1.25 -3.15 -8.65
CA PRO A 119 0.92 -1.75 -8.39
C PRO A 119 1.49 -0.83 -9.46
N VAL A 120 0.69 0.16 -9.86
CA VAL A 120 1.07 1.26 -10.74
C VAL A 120 0.69 2.56 -10.07
N LEU A 121 1.66 3.45 -9.83
CA LEU A 121 1.44 4.71 -9.13
C LEU A 121 2.11 5.88 -9.87
N ILE A 122 1.52 7.06 -9.71
CA ILE A 122 2.14 8.34 -10.06
C ILE A 122 2.44 9.06 -8.76
N TYR A 123 3.70 9.45 -8.58
CA TYR A 123 4.16 10.18 -7.41
C TYR A 123 4.42 11.63 -7.77
N PHE A 124 4.00 12.50 -6.87
CA PHE A 124 4.32 13.92 -6.84
C PHE A 124 5.27 14.15 -5.67
N SER A 125 6.48 14.59 -5.94
CA SER A 125 7.53 14.74 -4.95
C SER A 125 7.96 16.19 -4.82
N ASP A 126 8.14 16.67 -3.58
CA ASP A 126 8.75 17.96 -3.28
C ASP A 126 10.13 17.74 -2.67
N LYS A 127 11.14 18.41 -3.25
CA LYS A 127 12.56 18.36 -2.83
C LYS A 127 13.13 16.95 -2.75
N GLN A 128 12.48 15.97 -3.39
CA GLN A 128 12.82 14.55 -3.28
C GLN A 128 12.75 14.00 -1.84
N ILE A 129 12.17 14.76 -0.91
CA ILE A 129 12.02 14.39 0.50
C ILE A 129 10.63 13.80 0.74
N TYR A 130 9.59 14.54 0.37
CA TYR A 130 8.20 14.12 0.54
C TYR A 130 7.63 13.72 -0.82
N SER A 131 6.92 12.60 -0.86
CA SER A 131 6.24 12.14 -2.07
C SER A 131 4.83 11.70 -1.71
N LEU A 132 3.88 12.09 -2.54
CA LEU A 132 2.50 11.62 -2.47
C LEU A 132 2.20 10.87 -3.76
N GLY A 133 1.76 9.62 -3.65
CA GLY A 133 1.44 8.74 -4.77
C GLY A 133 -0.02 8.35 -4.79
N LEU A 134 -0.58 8.32 -5.99
CA LEU A 134 -1.91 7.78 -6.26
C LEU A 134 -1.82 6.77 -7.38
N GLY A 135 -2.62 5.71 -7.32
CA GLY A 135 -2.57 4.67 -8.33
C GLY A 135 -3.60 3.57 -8.18
N ALA A 136 -3.34 2.50 -8.90
CA ALA A 136 -4.13 1.28 -8.85
C ALA A 136 -3.23 0.05 -8.84
N SER A 137 -3.74 -1.06 -8.35
CA SER A 137 -3.06 -2.35 -8.46
C SER A 137 -4.00 -3.42 -8.98
N TYR A 138 -3.42 -4.36 -9.72
CA TYR A 138 -4.01 -5.64 -10.03
C TYR A 138 -3.34 -6.71 -9.18
N GLY A 139 -4.12 -7.44 -8.40
CA GLY A 139 -3.67 -8.54 -7.56
C GLY A 139 -4.22 -9.89 -8.02
N ARG A 140 -3.37 -10.92 -8.00
CA ARG A 140 -3.76 -12.32 -8.19
C ARG A 140 -3.68 -13.05 -6.86
N LEU A 141 -4.80 -13.61 -6.39
CA LEU A 141 -4.87 -14.44 -5.20
C LEU A 141 -4.13 -15.77 -5.48
N VAL A 142 -3.08 -16.04 -4.72
CA VAL A 142 -2.23 -17.25 -4.86
C VAL A 142 -2.24 -18.14 -3.63
N GLY A 143 -2.74 -17.65 -2.50
CA GLY A 143 -2.90 -18.42 -1.26
C GLY A 143 -4.15 -18.01 -0.52
N LEU A 144 -4.90 -18.99 -0.04
CA LEU A 144 -6.12 -18.80 0.73
C LEU A 144 -6.22 -19.83 1.84
N ARG A 145 -6.48 -19.36 3.06
CA ARG A 145 -6.85 -20.20 4.22
C ARG A 145 -7.88 -19.44 5.03
N GLU A 146 -8.96 -20.10 5.35
CA GLU A 146 -10.02 -19.56 6.20
C GLU A 146 -10.27 -20.55 7.34
N TYR A 147 -10.36 -20.01 8.55
CA TYR A 147 -10.67 -20.77 9.76
C TYR A 147 -11.87 -20.10 10.42
N GLU A 148 -12.86 -20.87 10.73
CA GLU A 148 -14.04 -20.43 11.47
C GLU A 148 -14.16 -21.31 12.71
N CYS A 149 -14.16 -20.69 13.88
CA CYS A 149 -14.27 -21.38 15.17
C CYS A 149 -13.16 -22.40 15.46
N GLY A 150 -11.96 -22.15 14.90
CA GLY A 150 -10.81 -23.03 15.04
C GLY A 150 -10.75 -24.15 14.02
N GLU A 151 -11.78 -24.35 13.22
CA GLU A 151 -11.84 -25.36 12.15
C GLU A 151 -11.53 -24.70 10.80
N ARG A 152 -10.80 -25.41 9.93
CA ARG A 152 -10.52 -24.95 8.58
C ARG A 152 -11.76 -25.14 7.72
N THR A 153 -12.18 -24.09 7.03
CA THR A 153 -13.28 -24.18 6.07
C THR A 153 -12.83 -24.88 4.78
N ASP A 154 -13.76 -25.52 4.07
CA ASP A 154 -13.51 -26.18 2.79
C ASP A 154 -13.33 -25.18 1.61
N ILE A 155 -13.40 -23.88 1.88
CA ILE A 155 -13.23 -22.85 0.87
C ILE A 155 -11.75 -22.76 0.48
N THR A 156 -11.47 -23.05 -0.78
CA THR A 156 -10.12 -23.05 -1.36
C THR A 156 -10.08 -22.13 -2.59
N LEU A 157 -8.89 -21.99 -3.19
CA LEU A 157 -8.71 -21.25 -4.46
C LEU A 157 -9.54 -21.84 -5.62
N ASN A 158 -9.90 -23.11 -5.55
CA ASN A 158 -10.69 -23.80 -6.57
C ASN A 158 -12.20 -23.67 -6.36
N THR A 159 -12.64 -23.14 -5.21
CA THR A 159 -14.05 -22.86 -4.97
C THR A 159 -14.49 -21.69 -5.85
N GLY A 160 -15.50 -21.89 -6.67
CA GLY A 160 -16.00 -20.84 -7.57
C GLY A 160 -16.59 -19.65 -6.79
N TYR A 161 -16.48 -18.46 -7.35
CA TYR A 161 -17.01 -17.23 -6.74
C TYR A 161 -18.53 -17.33 -6.46
N GLU A 162 -19.28 -17.95 -7.37
CA GLU A 162 -20.73 -18.15 -7.24
C GLU A 162 -21.09 -19.12 -6.11
N ASN A 163 -20.18 -19.97 -5.69
CA ASN A 163 -20.34 -20.94 -4.61
C ASN A 163 -19.80 -20.42 -3.27
N GLY A 164 -19.79 -19.10 -3.07
CA GLY A 164 -19.28 -18.47 -1.84
C GLY A 164 -17.75 -18.42 -1.74
N GLY A 165 -17.02 -18.81 -2.79
CA GLY A 165 -15.58 -18.71 -2.88
C GLY A 165 -15.09 -17.29 -3.16
N TYR A 166 -13.77 -17.16 -3.29
CA TYR A 166 -13.12 -15.85 -3.53
C TYR A 166 -12.80 -15.66 -5.00
N LYS A 167 -12.89 -14.41 -5.47
CA LYS A 167 -12.33 -14.01 -6.78
C LYS A 167 -10.82 -14.18 -6.73
N LEU A 168 -10.28 -14.73 -7.81
CA LEU A 168 -8.83 -14.86 -7.99
C LEU A 168 -8.13 -13.55 -8.34
N SER A 169 -8.89 -12.53 -8.74
CA SER A 169 -8.36 -11.21 -9.12
C SER A 169 -8.96 -10.12 -8.25
N ASP A 170 -8.13 -9.21 -7.77
CA ASP A 170 -8.51 -8.04 -6.99
C ASP A 170 -7.93 -6.77 -7.62
N TRP A 171 -8.78 -5.78 -7.88
CA TRP A 171 -8.40 -4.47 -8.36
C TRP A 171 -8.54 -3.48 -7.22
N CYS A 172 -7.46 -2.80 -6.90
CA CYS A 172 -7.44 -1.88 -5.78
C CYS A 172 -7.07 -0.46 -6.21
N PHE A 173 -7.64 0.51 -5.52
CA PHE A 173 -7.14 1.87 -5.47
C PHE A 173 -6.00 1.96 -4.45
N LEU A 174 -4.98 2.77 -4.75
CA LEU A 174 -3.81 3.01 -3.91
C LEU A 174 -3.64 4.49 -3.64
N ALA A 175 -3.32 4.82 -2.39
CA ALA A 175 -2.80 6.12 -1.99
C ALA A 175 -1.58 5.90 -1.08
N GLU A 176 -0.47 6.59 -1.34
CA GLU A 176 0.76 6.40 -0.59
C GLU A 176 1.47 7.70 -0.30
N GLY A 177 1.90 7.88 0.94
CA GLY A 177 2.84 8.91 1.35
C GLY A 177 4.21 8.30 1.60
N LYS A 178 5.27 8.89 1.03
CA LYS A 178 6.67 8.50 1.29
C LYS A 178 7.43 9.68 1.86
N ILE A 179 8.33 9.41 2.81
CA ILE A 179 9.31 10.35 3.32
C ILE A 179 10.72 9.77 3.18
N ARG A 180 11.65 10.55 2.68
CA ARG A 180 13.05 10.18 2.61
C ARG A 180 13.70 10.37 3.98
N LEU A 181 14.24 9.29 4.55
CA LEU A 181 14.92 9.31 5.83
C LEU A 181 16.41 9.55 5.68
N HIS A 182 17.01 8.93 4.68
CA HIS A 182 18.44 9.01 4.41
C HIS A 182 18.68 8.72 2.93
N GLU A 183 19.78 9.09 2.37
CA GLU A 183 20.18 9.02 0.94
C GLU A 183 19.26 8.17 0.04
N ARG A 184 19.23 6.86 0.27
CA ARG A 184 18.47 5.87 -0.52
C ARG A 184 17.31 5.24 0.23
N TRP A 185 17.13 5.58 1.52
CA TRP A 185 16.12 5.00 2.38
C TRP A 185 14.89 5.91 2.48
N LYS A 186 13.73 5.35 2.20
CA LYS A 186 12.44 6.01 2.34
C LYS A 186 11.54 5.19 3.26
N LEU A 187 10.70 5.86 4.01
CA LEU A 187 9.59 5.26 4.76
C LEU A 187 8.30 5.60 4.01
N GLY A 188 7.46 4.60 3.78
CA GLY A 188 6.17 4.76 3.11
C GLY A 188 5.02 4.26 3.97
N ILE A 189 3.89 4.95 3.88
CA ILE A 189 2.60 4.49 4.40
C ILE A 189 1.66 4.43 3.20
N ARG A 190 1.13 3.23 2.91
CA ARG A 190 0.23 2.97 1.79
C ARG A 190 -1.13 2.53 2.30
N PHE A 191 -2.15 3.20 1.82
CA PHE A 191 -3.54 2.77 1.93
C PHE A 191 -3.94 2.04 0.63
N GLN A 192 -4.68 0.95 0.76
CA GLN A 192 -5.15 0.16 -0.38
C GLN A 192 -6.55 -0.37 -0.10
N HIS A 193 -7.45 -0.20 -1.07
CA HIS A 193 -8.84 -0.61 -0.96
C HIS A 193 -9.32 -1.26 -2.26
N SER A 194 -9.99 -2.42 -2.14
CA SER A 194 -10.58 -3.11 -3.30
C SER A 194 -11.69 -2.31 -3.95
N LEU A 195 -11.61 -2.13 -5.26
CA LEU A 195 -12.65 -1.45 -6.04
C LEU A 195 -13.89 -2.34 -6.21
N PHE A 196 -13.67 -3.64 -6.37
CA PHE A 196 -14.72 -4.63 -6.56
C PHE A 196 -14.78 -5.61 -5.40
N SER A 197 -15.92 -6.27 -5.27
CA SER A 197 -16.09 -7.35 -4.28
C SER A 197 -15.14 -8.52 -4.59
N ILE A 198 -14.44 -9.00 -3.56
CA ILE A 198 -13.56 -10.18 -3.61
C ILE A 198 -14.32 -11.48 -3.36
N ARG A 199 -15.45 -11.41 -2.66
CA ARG A 199 -16.31 -12.56 -2.32
C ARG A 199 -17.76 -12.12 -2.32
N LYS A 200 -18.64 -12.99 -2.83
CA LYS A 200 -20.07 -12.91 -2.65
C LYS A 200 -20.46 -13.96 -1.61
N ARG A 201 -20.85 -13.54 -0.42
CA ARG A 201 -21.56 -14.41 0.52
C ARG A 201 -23.04 -14.36 0.22
N TYR A 202 -23.72 -15.47 0.38
CA TYR A 202 -25.17 -15.46 0.37
C TYR A 202 -25.66 -14.59 1.53
N ASP A 203 -26.63 -13.75 1.26
CA ASP A 203 -27.38 -13.06 2.31
C ASP A 203 -28.07 -14.14 3.15
N LEU A 204 -28.03 -14.02 4.48
CA LEU A 204 -28.68 -14.98 5.37
C LEU A 204 -30.15 -15.13 5.00
N LYS A 205 -30.79 -14.04 4.59
CA LYS A 205 -32.17 -14.04 4.10
C LYS A 205 -32.32 -14.92 2.84
N GLU A 206 -31.45 -14.76 1.84
CA GLU A 206 -31.47 -15.57 0.60
C GLU A 206 -31.23 -17.07 0.91
N LEU A 207 -30.37 -17.36 1.88
CA LEU A 207 -30.11 -18.73 2.34
C LEU A 207 -31.36 -19.31 3.04
N MET A 208 -32.00 -18.54 3.90
CA MET A 208 -33.19 -18.99 4.63
C MET A 208 -34.40 -19.14 3.71
N ASP A 209 -34.58 -18.24 2.73
CA ASP A 209 -35.59 -18.35 1.68
C ASP A 209 -35.40 -19.65 0.88
N ASN A 210 -34.15 -20.00 0.52
CA ASN A 210 -33.81 -21.22 -0.20
C ASN A 210 -34.02 -22.48 0.62
N LEU A 211 -33.88 -22.41 1.96
CA LEU A 211 -34.11 -23.50 2.88
C LEU A 211 -35.58 -23.60 3.32
N GLY A 212 -36.45 -22.67 2.90
CA GLY A 212 -37.86 -22.62 3.31
C GLY A 212 -38.09 -22.19 4.76
N LEU A 213 -37.06 -21.65 5.42
CA LEU A 213 -37.06 -21.21 6.82
C LEU A 213 -37.39 -19.71 7.01
N SER A 214 -37.56 -18.97 5.93
CA SER A 214 -37.78 -17.52 5.96
C SER A 214 -39.11 -17.10 6.62
N ASN A 215 -40.05 -18.01 6.76
CA ASN A 215 -41.33 -17.73 7.39
C ASN A 215 -41.31 -17.81 8.94
N ASP A 216 -40.23 -18.35 9.51
CA ASP A 216 -40.11 -18.60 10.95
C ASP A 216 -39.34 -17.52 11.71
N LEU A 217 -38.64 -16.65 11.01
CA LEU A 217 -37.84 -15.56 11.60
C LEU A 217 -38.30 -14.18 11.09
N THR A 218 -38.41 -13.25 12.02
CA THR A 218 -38.68 -11.85 11.68
C THR A 218 -37.44 -11.17 11.02
N PRO A 219 -37.63 -10.11 10.22
CA PRO A 219 -36.50 -9.34 9.66
C PRO A 219 -35.53 -8.81 10.73
N GLU A 220 -36.03 -8.52 11.93
CA GLU A 220 -35.24 -8.05 13.07
C GLU A 220 -34.35 -9.17 13.63
N GLU A 221 -34.88 -10.38 13.81
CA GLU A 221 -34.11 -11.55 14.23
C GLU A 221 -33.03 -11.94 13.20
N ILE A 222 -33.35 -11.86 11.91
CA ILE A 222 -32.36 -12.07 10.83
C ILE A 222 -31.24 -11.01 10.89
N ALA A 223 -31.55 -9.77 11.20
CA ALA A 223 -30.57 -8.69 11.34
C ALA A 223 -29.69 -8.88 12.60
N GLU A 224 -30.24 -9.40 13.70
CA GLU A 224 -29.49 -9.73 14.91
C GLU A 224 -28.56 -10.92 14.72
N LEU A 225 -28.95 -11.93 13.95
CA LEU A 225 -28.14 -13.11 13.63
C LEU A 225 -26.91 -12.76 12.75
N SER A 226 -26.94 -11.64 12.02
CA SER A 226 -25.85 -11.26 11.11
C SER A 226 -25.61 -9.75 11.03
N PRO A 227 -25.34 -9.08 12.16
CA PRO A 227 -25.41 -7.61 12.26
C PRO A 227 -24.43 -6.84 11.35
N ASN A 228 -23.35 -7.46 10.89
CA ASN A 228 -22.33 -6.77 10.10
C ASN A 228 -21.91 -7.51 8.81
N ARG A 229 -22.56 -8.63 8.48
CA ARG A 229 -22.24 -9.39 7.27
C ARG A 229 -23.05 -8.86 6.08
N ARG A 230 -22.36 -8.24 5.14
CA ARG A 230 -22.95 -7.83 3.86
C ARG A 230 -22.54 -8.79 2.75
N PRO A 231 -23.35 -8.96 1.68
CA PRO A 231 -23.06 -9.93 0.63
C PRO A 231 -21.78 -9.64 -0.16
N TYR A 232 -21.29 -8.39 -0.15
CA TYR A 232 -20.14 -7.98 -0.95
C TYR A 232 -18.96 -7.59 -0.07
N GLN A 233 -17.98 -8.47 0.01
CA GLN A 233 -16.76 -8.26 0.80
C GLN A 233 -15.67 -7.57 -0.02
N LYS A 234 -14.90 -6.67 0.60
CA LYS A 234 -13.79 -5.93 -0.02
C LYS A 234 -12.57 -5.93 0.89
N ASN A 235 -11.38 -6.08 0.32
CA ASN A 235 -10.14 -5.89 1.06
C ASN A 235 -9.87 -4.42 1.35
N ASN A 236 -9.38 -4.17 2.55
CA ASN A 236 -8.95 -2.87 3.01
C ASN A 236 -7.66 -3.04 3.84
N ASN A 237 -6.58 -2.36 3.47
CA ASN A 237 -5.33 -2.49 4.22
C ASN A 237 -4.50 -1.22 4.24
N ILE A 238 -3.72 -1.09 5.30
CA ILE A 238 -2.71 -0.07 5.49
C ILE A 238 -1.37 -0.78 5.62
N SER A 239 -0.39 -0.38 4.81
CA SER A 239 0.97 -0.92 4.84
C SER A 239 1.96 0.13 5.31
N ILE A 240 2.87 -0.27 6.18
CA ILE A 240 4.05 0.53 6.55
C ILE A 240 5.25 -0.15 5.91
N ARG A 241 5.99 0.60 5.06
CA ARG A 241 7.05 0.05 4.20
C ARG A 241 8.36 0.79 4.40
N VAL A 242 9.45 0.05 4.47
CA VAL A 242 10.81 0.56 4.29
C VAL A 242 11.21 0.31 2.84
N ILE A 243 11.67 1.34 2.16
CA ILE A 243 11.97 1.34 0.74
C ILE A 243 13.43 1.73 0.55
N TYR A 244 14.16 0.93 -0.22
CA TYR A 244 15.54 1.20 -0.63
C TYR A 244 15.60 1.44 -2.13
N VAL A 245 16.09 2.60 -2.55
CA VAL A 245 16.24 2.96 -3.98
C VAL A 245 17.66 2.68 -4.42
N ILE A 246 17.82 1.78 -5.40
CA ILE A 246 19.12 1.21 -5.76
C ILE A 246 19.98 2.22 -6.53
N ASN A 247 19.45 2.84 -7.59
CA ASN A 247 20.19 3.70 -8.50
C ASN A 247 19.87 5.20 -8.29
N GLU A 248 19.60 5.60 -7.05
CA GLU A 248 19.33 7.00 -6.74
C GLU A 248 20.63 7.70 -6.35
N GLU A 249 20.93 8.79 -7.05
CA GLU A 249 22.00 9.69 -6.62
C GLU A 249 21.60 10.38 -5.32
N ARG A 250 22.61 10.79 -4.55
CA ARG A 250 22.38 11.56 -3.32
C ARG A 250 21.53 12.79 -3.65
N SER A 251 20.42 12.95 -2.96
CA SER A 251 19.60 14.16 -3.13
C SER A 251 20.42 15.39 -2.76
N ASN A 252 20.45 16.39 -3.64
CA ASN A 252 21.09 17.67 -3.37
C ASN A 252 20.50 18.41 -2.16
N TYR A 253 19.32 17.97 -1.69
CA TYR A 253 18.57 18.52 -0.56
C TYR A 253 18.83 17.80 0.76
N LEU A 254 19.55 16.68 0.74
CA LEU A 254 19.97 15.90 1.90
C LEU A 254 21.48 16.11 2.20
N SER A 255 21.93 17.34 2.30
CA SER A 255 23.24 17.57 2.91
C SER A 255 23.14 17.51 4.43
N ASP A 256 24.21 17.12 5.12
CA ASP A 256 24.25 16.90 6.58
C ASP A 256 23.75 18.10 7.40
N GLU A 257 23.66 19.28 6.78
CA GLU A 257 23.19 20.53 7.37
C GLU A 257 21.68 20.79 7.17
N TYR A 258 20.96 19.98 6.33
CA TYR A 258 19.61 20.27 5.85
C TYR A 258 18.58 19.16 6.01
N GLN A 259 18.87 18.13 6.77
CA GLN A 259 18.02 16.92 6.88
C GLN A 259 16.55 17.19 7.24
N PHE A 260 16.19 18.36 7.75
CA PHE A 260 14.80 18.72 8.08
C PHE A 260 14.44 20.21 7.91
N THR A 261 15.37 21.05 7.47
CA THR A 261 15.17 22.53 7.47
C THR A 261 14.73 23.11 6.14
N GLY A 262 14.53 22.30 5.12
CA GLY A 262 14.08 22.74 3.79
C GLY A 262 15.08 23.71 3.12
N ASP A 263 15.20 23.60 1.82
CA ASP A 263 16.12 24.38 1.01
C ASP A 263 15.77 25.88 1.05
N ASN A 264 16.45 26.61 1.88
CA ASN A 264 16.45 28.05 1.75
C ASN A 264 17.76 28.46 1.07
N PRO A 265 17.74 28.81 -0.25
CA PRO A 265 18.93 29.19 -0.99
C PRO A 265 19.68 30.37 -0.34
N LYS A 266 18.97 31.22 0.41
CA LYS A 266 19.58 32.31 1.20
C LYS A 266 20.41 31.78 2.38
N ILE A 267 20.01 30.63 2.99
CA ILE A 267 20.77 30.03 4.09
C ILE A 267 22.02 29.36 3.56
N LYS A 268 21.93 28.65 2.40
CA LYS A 268 23.07 28.03 1.72
C LYS A 268 24.11 29.10 1.33
N GLN A 269 23.66 30.21 0.73
CA GLN A 269 24.53 31.31 0.36
C GLN A 269 25.19 31.92 1.61
N LYS A 270 24.43 32.12 2.70
CA LYS A 270 24.93 32.64 3.97
C LYS A 270 25.99 31.74 4.63
N SER A 271 25.85 30.41 4.50
CA SER A 271 26.84 29.45 5.01
C SER A 271 28.12 29.45 4.18
N ILE A 272 28.01 29.58 2.85
CA ILE A 272 29.14 29.71 1.93
C ILE A 272 29.87 30.99 2.20
N ASP A 273 29.18 32.12 2.33
CA ASP A 273 29.76 33.43 2.63
C ASP A 273 30.48 33.44 3.98
N LYS A 274 29.92 32.74 4.98
CA LYS A 274 30.56 32.56 6.30
C LYS A 274 31.85 31.75 6.22
N LYS A 275 31.91 30.70 5.41
CA LYS A 275 33.13 29.91 5.15
C LYS A 275 34.16 30.70 4.39
N LEU A 276 33.75 31.42 3.37
CA LEU A 276 34.62 32.31 2.60
C LEU A 276 35.23 33.41 3.46
N ASN A 277 34.46 34.07 4.29
CA ASN A 277 34.95 35.10 5.19
C ASN A 277 35.90 34.55 6.25
N LYS A 278 35.69 33.28 6.72
CA LYS A 278 36.63 32.60 7.65
C LYS A 278 37.97 32.31 6.95
N LEU A 279 37.94 31.87 5.70
CA LEU A 279 39.15 31.61 4.90
C LEU A 279 39.91 32.90 4.58
N ARG A 280 39.23 34.01 4.22
CA ARG A 280 39.85 35.31 4.02
C ARG A 280 40.57 35.77 5.28
N LYS A 281 39.91 35.71 6.44
CA LYS A 281 40.55 36.09 7.72
C LYS A 281 41.74 35.22 8.08
N GLN A 282 41.72 33.96 7.74
CA GLN A 282 42.89 33.05 7.93
C GLN A 282 44.04 33.42 7.01
N ARG A 283 43.76 33.76 5.76
CA ARG A 283 44.75 34.21 4.77
C ARG A 283 45.39 35.53 5.19
N GLU A 284 44.60 36.52 5.58
CA GLU A 284 45.10 37.80 6.09
C GLU A 284 46.00 37.64 7.34
N LYS A 285 45.63 36.73 8.23
CA LYS A 285 46.47 36.41 9.40
C LYS A 285 47.77 35.72 9.02
N ALA A 286 47.76 34.86 8.03
CA ALA A 286 48.97 34.19 7.53
C ALA A 286 49.88 35.17 6.80
N GLU A 287 49.34 36.07 5.98
CA GLU A 287 50.09 37.14 5.29
C GLU A 287 50.72 38.09 6.28
N LYS A 288 50.00 38.58 7.29
CA LYS A 288 50.56 39.41 8.36
C LYS A 288 51.63 38.71 9.19
N LYS A 289 51.53 37.38 9.34
CA LYS A 289 52.56 36.61 10.02
C LYS A 289 53.81 36.42 9.18
N ALA A 290 53.66 36.29 7.86
CA ALA A 290 54.77 36.19 6.91
C ALA A 290 55.50 37.57 6.78
N GLU A 291 54.76 38.68 6.70
CA GLU A 291 55.34 40.01 6.71
C GLU A 291 56.17 40.29 7.97
N LYS A 292 55.67 39.93 9.12
CA LYS A 292 56.41 40.07 10.37
C LYS A 292 57.67 39.22 10.43
N SER A 293 57.74 38.08 9.75
CA SER A 293 58.91 37.23 9.69
C SER A 293 59.96 37.67 8.66
N LEU A 294 59.63 38.56 7.74
CA LEU A 294 60.52 39.14 6.75
C LEU A 294 61.20 40.45 7.22
N ASN A 295 60.67 41.05 8.28
CA ASN A 295 61.20 42.28 8.86
C ASN A 295 62.05 42.08 10.12
N TYR A 296 62.49 40.80 10.33
CA TYR A 296 63.50 40.40 11.30
C TYR A 296 64.67 39.77 10.53
#